data_4ea8a2a4676670c0d6c28768dba5e008
#
_entry.id   4ea8a2a4676670c0d6c28768dba5e008
#
_cell.length_a   1.000
_cell.length_b   1.000
_cell.length_c   1.000
_cell.angle_alpha   90.00
_cell.angle_beta   90.00
_cell.angle_gamma   90.00
#
_symmetry.space_group_name_H-M   'P 1'
#
loop_
_entity.id
_entity.type
_entity.pdbx_description
1 polymer ?
#
loop_
_entity_poly.entity_id
_entity_poly.type
_entity_poly.pdbx_seq_one_letter_code
_entity_poly.pdbx_strand_id
1 'polypeptide(L)'
;MPPSVVVVGAGFAGMTSAVELARQGVRVTVVDRLSYPGGRSGRYDRDGFMMDTGPTVFTMPELFRDIFRRAGVDPDDYVAFRRLEPGYRAVFADAHAIDGRGRLSTFSNPDQMYAEIETHVSRSEAEGYLRFRRYLEELFAVEFPSFIDAQLNSVAALLRDPGSLIRLARLRGFQRLPSVVEHYFSDERLQRLFSFQALYAGLSPLKALGIFAIISYMDVVLGVVQPVGGMRAAADALERLALDLGVDFRYEHEVEAFVLHERQVTGVITNKGSLACDAVITSTDPGQLSRMLGRPFRRRGGLRWQMSPSCFLSLRGIRGELPNTLGHHNIFFGSEWSEAFDDLVVHGRVMADPSTLISVPTRSDPELAPQGAHIVYALEPTPSLEGRFDWERLSDGFVSRFDRRLERSGIARDFETVVRYDLDPRDWARMGMDAGTPFSVAHTFFQSGPFRPSMVDPTIHNLVRTGSGTTPGVGLPLVMVSGRLSAGLAKDLLR
;
A
#
# COMPACT_ATOMS: atom_id res chain seq x y z
N MET A 1 8.53 -29.76 -22.96
CA MET A 1 9.26 -28.85 -22.05
C MET A 1 8.26 -28.36 -20.99
N PRO A 2 8.67 -28.03 -19.78
CA PRO A 2 7.75 -27.42 -18.83
C PRO A 2 7.21 -26.11 -19.39
N PRO A 3 5.94 -25.78 -19.08
CA PRO A 3 5.35 -24.52 -19.52
C PRO A 3 6.12 -23.32 -18.99
N SER A 4 6.12 -22.24 -19.77
CA SER A 4 6.90 -21.02 -19.50
C SER A 4 6.00 -19.81 -19.30
N VAL A 5 6.28 -19.04 -18.24
CA VAL A 5 5.56 -17.81 -17.92
C VAL A 5 6.54 -16.65 -17.86
N VAL A 6 6.23 -15.56 -18.53
CA VAL A 6 6.89 -14.27 -18.31
C VAL A 6 6.08 -13.46 -17.30
N VAL A 7 6.74 -13.01 -16.23
CA VAL A 7 6.20 -12.11 -15.25
C VAL A 7 6.74 -10.70 -15.51
N VAL A 8 5.85 -9.77 -15.83
CA VAL A 8 6.21 -8.37 -16.09
C VAL A 8 6.07 -7.55 -14.81
N GLY A 9 7.22 -7.17 -14.25
CA GLY A 9 7.39 -6.41 -13.03
C GLY A 9 7.88 -7.24 -11.86
N ALA A 10 9.05 -6.88 -11.32
CA ALA A 10 9.69 -7.46 -10.14
C ALA A 10 9.25 -6.79 -8.82
N GLY A 11 8.01 -6.29 -8.75
CA GLY A 11 7.38 -5.85 -7.50
C GLY A 11 6.91 -7.03 -6.66
N PHE A 12 6.46 -6.78 -5.40
CA PHE A 12 5.98 -7.83 -4.50
C PHE A 12 4.96 -8.77 -5.12
N ALA A 13 3.99 -8.25 -5.91
CA ALA A 13 3.00 -9.08 -6.58
C ALA A 13 3.61 -10.01 -7.63
N GLY A 14 4.46 -9.46 -8.51
CA GLY A 14 5.12 -10.24 -9.56
C GLY A 14 6.05 -11.30 -9.00
N MET A 15 6.88 -10.93 -8.01
CA MET A 15 7.79 -11.89 -7.37
C MET A 15 7.04 -12.98 -6.61
N THR A 16 5.94 -12.64 -5.90
CA THR A 16 5.07 -13.66 -5.28
C THR A 16 4.50 -14.61 -6.34
N SER A 17 4.05 -14.08 -7.49
CA SER A 17 3.57 -14.93 -8.59
C SER A 17 4.67 -15.84 -9.11
N ALA A 18 5.89 -15.31 -9.26
CA ALA A 18 7.04 -16.06 -9.76
C ALA A 18 7.42 -17.22 -8.82
N VAL A 19 7.51 -16.95 -7.50
CA VAL A 19 7.76 -17.98 -6.48
C VAL A 19 6.67 -19.06 -6.51
N GLU A 20 5.40 -18.66 -6.56
CA GLU A 20 4.27 -19.60 -6.57
C GLU A 20 4.25 -20.50 -7.81
N LEU A 21 4.64 -20.01 -8.96
CA LEU A 21 4.76 -20.79 -10.20
C LEU A 21 6.00 -21.68 -10.20
N ALA A 22 7.16 -21.12 -9.84
CA ALA A 22 8.44 -21.85 -9.86
C ALA A 22 8.42 -23.06 -8.91
N ARG A 23 7.91 -22.91 -7.67
CA ARG A 23 7.75 -24.03 -6.73
C ARG A 23 6.83 -25.16 -7.23
N GLN A 24 6.06 -24.88 -8.29
CA GLN A 24 5.16 -25.86 -8.93
C GLN A 24 5.73 -26.40 -10.25
N GLY A 25 7.01 -26.13 -10.56
CA GLY A 25 7.72 -26.66 -11.73
C GLY A 25 7.48 -25.88 -13.03
N VAL A 26 6.89 -24.70 -12.96
CA VAL A 26 6.75 -23.80 -14.13
C VAL A 26 8.06 -23.03 -14.33
N ARG A 27 8.53 -22.93 -15.58
CA ARG A 27 9.69 -22.10 -15.93
C ARG A 27 9.27 -20.63 -15.93
N VAL A 28 9.88 -19.81 -15.08
CA VAL A 28 9.52 -18.41 -14.91
C VAL A 28 10.68 -17.49 -15.27
N THR A 29 10.40 -16.48 -16.10
CA THR A 29 11.29 -15.34 -16.32
C THR A 29 10.58 -14.08 -15.84
N VAL A 30 11.20 -13.35 -14.91
CA VAL A 30 10.73 -12.04 -14.44
C VAL A 30 11.48 -10.95 -15.22
N VAL A 31 10.74 -10.01 -15.80
CA VAL A 31 11.33 -8.84 -16.48
C VAL A 31 10.90 -7.56 -15.77
N ASP A 32 11.84 -6.65 -15.55
CA ASP A 32 11.55 -5.33 -15.00
C ASP A 32 12.39 -4.26 -15.68
N ARG A 33 11.81 -3.07 -15.88
CA ARG A 33 12.52 -1.91 -16.44
C ARG A 33 13.54 -1.29 -15.47
N LEU A 34 13.34 -1.49 -14.15
CA LEU A 34 14.28 -1.07 -13.12
C LEU A 34 15.50 -2.01 -13.09
N SER A 35 16.58 -1.55 -12.49
CA SER A 35 17.80 -2.35 -12.26
C SER A 35 17.75 -3.16 -10.95
N TYR A 36 16.58 -3.20 -10.27
CA TYR A 36 16.44 -3.76 -8.94
C TYR A 36 15.01 -4.23 -8.65
N PRO A 37 14.79 -5.17 -7.70
CA PRO A 37 13.49 -5.65 -7.29
C PRO A 37 12.74 -4.67 -6.39
N GLY A 38 11.45 -4.95 -6.13
CA GLY A 38 10.61 -4.23 -5.20
C GLY A 38 9.57 -3.32 -5.86
N GLY A 39 9.79 -2.90 -7.12
CA GLY A 39 8.86 -2.04 -7.84
C GLY A 39 8.59 -0.72 -7.09
N ARG A 40 7.36 -0.53 -6.58
CA ARG A 40 7.01 0.65 -5.75
C ARG A 40 7.68 0.68 -4.37
N SER A 41 8.28 -0.39 -3.91
CA SER A 41 9.08 -0.47 -2.69
C SER A 41 10.56 -0.31 -3.03
N GLY A 42 10.90 0.77 -3.72
CA GLY A 42 12.25 1.12 -4.09
C GLY A 42 13.03 1.77 -2.94
N ARG A 43 14.32 2.05 -3.19
CA ARG A 43 15.20 2.72 -2.22
C ARG A 43 16.05 3.77 -2.94
N TYR A 44 16.23 4.91 -2.31
CA TYR A 44 17.13 5.97 -2.74
C TYR A 44 18.34 6.00 -1.80
N ASP A 45 19.48 5.55 -2.32
CA ASP A 45 20.75 5.48 -1.58
C ASP A 45 21.60 6.69 -1.93
N ARG A 46 21.92 7.52 -0.92
CA ARG A 46 22.74 8.69 -1.10
C ARG A 46 23.50 9.04 0.18
N ASP A 47 24.81 9.30 0.06
CA ASP A 47 25.68 9.77 1.14
C ASP A 47 25.58 8.92 2.44
N GLY A 48 25.41 7.59 2.30
CA GLY A 48 25.25 6.64 3.39
C GLY A 48 23.83 6.54 3.97
N PHE A 49 22.86 7.28 3.42
CA PHE A 49 21.44 7.16 3.77
C PHE A 49 20.76 6.15 2.86
N MET A 50 20.05 5.18 3.43
CA MET A 50 19.26 4.17 2.74
C MET A 50 17.77 4.47 2.93
N MET A 51 17.20 5.26 2.02
CA MET A 51 15.85 5.82 2.15
C MET A 51 14.85 5.05 1.27
N ASP A 52 13.90 4.35 1.90
CA ASP A 52 12.80 3.72 1.18
C ASP A 52 11.91 4.76 0.50
N THR A 53 11.56 4.54 -0.78
CA THR A 53 10.78 5.50 -1.58
C THR A 53 9.30 5.12 -1.71
N GLY A 54 8.88 4.05 -1.07
CA GLY A 54 7.54 3.48 -1.17
C GLY A 54 6.80 3.39 0.15
N PRO A 55 6.10 2.27 0.41
CA PRO A 55 5.38 2.07 1.66
C PRO A 55 6.35 2.05 2.84
N THR A 56 5.92 2.56 4.00
CA THR A 56 6.68 2.53 5.26
C THR A 56 6.05 1.59 6.28
N VAL A 57 4.80 1.19 6.07
CA VAL A 57 4.01 0.38 6.98
C VAL A 57 3.95 -1.05 6.48
N PHE A 58 4.55 -1.98 7.21
CA PHE A 58 4.47 -3.41 6.92
C PHE A 58 3.54 -4.08 7.92
N THR A 59 2.37 -4.49 7.44
CA THR A 59 1.37 -5.23 8.21
C THR A 59 1.27 -6.66 7.74
N MET A 60 0.70 -7.54 8.57
CA MET A 60 0.48 -8.96 8.26
C MET A 60 1.76 -9.69 7.78
N PRO A 61 2.86 -9.64 8.54
CA PRO A 61 4.12 -10.30 8.14
C PRO A 61 3.95 -11.80 7.93
N GLU A 62 2.94 -12.42 8.51
CA GLU A 62 2.66 -13.86 8.32
C GLU A 62 2.28 -14.21 6.89
N LEU A 63 1.63 -13.31 6.12
CA LEU A 63 1.38 -13.54 4.69
C LEU A 63 2.68 -13.58 3.89
N PHE A 64 3.64 -12.74 4.25
CA PHE A 64 4.97 -12.75 3.65
C PHE A 64 5.73 -14.03 4.04
N ARG A 65 5.77 -14.37 5.33
CA ARG A 65 6.43 -15.57 5.85
C ARG A 65 5.84 -16.85 5.23
N ASP A 66 4.54 -16.87 4.97
CA ASP A 66 3.86 -18.02 4.37
C ASP A 66 4.33 -18.31 2.94
N ILE A 67 4.77 -17.30 2.18
CA ILE A 67 5.36 -17.51 0.84
C ILE A 67 6.61 -18.40 0.95
N PHE A 68 7.48 -18.14 1.92
CA PHE A 68 8.71 -18.89 2.17
C PHE A 68 8.40 -20.30 2.70
N ARG A 69 7.52 -20.42 3.69
CA ARG A 69 7.10 -21.72 4.23
C ARG A 69 6.52 -22.63 3.16
N ARG A 70 5.72 -22.09 2.23
CA ARG A 70 5.18 -22.84 1.10
C ARG A 70 6.24 -23.24 0.08
N ALA A 71 7.34 -22.52 0.01
CA ALA A 71 8.51 -22.92 -0.76
C ALA A 71 9.41 -23.95 -0.02
N GLY A 72 9.06 -24.28 1.25
CA GLY A 72 9.79 -25.27 2.03
C GLY A 72 11.02 -24.73 2.76
N VAL A 73 11.13 -23.42 2.95
CA VAL A 73 12.27 -22.75 3.63
C VAL A 73 11.82 -21.94 4.83
N ASP A 74 12.74 -21.67 5.75
CA ASP A 74 12.48 -20.80 6.89
C ASP A 74 12.57 -19.32 6.45
N PRO A 75 11.51 -18.52 6.63
CA PRO A 75 11.56 -17.08 6.32
C PRO A 75 12.62 -16.31 7.10
N ASP A 76 13.00 -16.74 8.31
CA ASP A 76 13.97 -16.06 9.15
C ASP A 76 15.42 -16.21 8.62
N ASP A 77 15.69 -17.15 7.72
CA ASP A 77 16.95 -17.25 6.96
C ASP A 77 17.08 -16.14 5.90
N TYR A 78 16.00 -15.47 5.55
CA TYR A 78 15.95 -14.49 4.46
C TYR A 78 15.83 -13.06 4.95
N VAL A 79 14.97 -12.78 5.92
CA VAL A 79 14.78 -11.43 6.47
C VAL A 79 14.23 -11.47 7.89
N ALA A 80 14.80 -10.66 8.75
CA ALA A 80 14.30 -10.45 10.11
C ALA A 80 13.31 -9.29 10.15
N PHE A 81 12.27 -9.42 10.98
CA PHE A 81 11.29 -8.36 11.23
C PHE A 81 11.37 -7.88 12.68
N ARG A 82 11.32 -6.59 12.87
CA ARG A 82 11.23 -5.94 14.17
C ARG A 82 9.82 -5.40 14.37
N ARG A 83 9.14 -5.80 15.45
CA ARG A 83 7.84 -5.23 15.82
C ARG A 83 8.01 -3.79 16.28
N LEU A 84 7.13 -2.92 15.83
CA LEU A 84 7.09 -1.52 16.24
C LEU A 84 6.05 -1.33 17.34
N GLU A 85 6.51 -0.91 18.52
CA GLU A 85 5.66 -0.55 19.66
C GLU A 85 6.17 0.77 20.29
N PRO A 86 5.38 1.84 20.24
CA PRO A 86 4.07 1.95 19.58
C PRO A 86 4.17 1.85 18.05
N GLY A 87 3.09 1.34 17.42
CA GLY A 87 2.97 1.27 15.97
C GLY A 87 2.92 2.65 15.32
N TYR A 88 2.10 3.53 15.91
CA TYR A 88 1.96 4.94 15.54
C TYR A 88 1.92 5.83 16.76
N ARG A 89 2.37 7.07 16.59
CA ARG A 89 2.11 8.20 17.47
C ARG A 89 1.24 9.20 16.73
N ALA A 90 -0.01 9.34 17.17
CA ALA A 90 -0.96 10.31 16.63
C ALA A 90 -0.84 11.63 17.41
N VAL A 91 -0.73 12.74 16.70
CA VAL A 91 -0.67 14.09 17.24
C VAL A 91 -1.82 14.89 16.64
N PHE A 92 -2.68 15.46 17.48
CA PHE A 92 -3.84 16.24 17.07
C PHE A 92 -3.56 17.74 17.22
N ALA A 93 -3.87 18.53 16.19
CA ALA A 93 -3.52 19.95 16.14
C ALA A 93 -4.24 20.81 17.20
N ASP A 94 -5.46 20.40 17.57
CA ASP A 94 -6.29 21.12 18.57
C ASP A 94 -5.77 20.98 20.00
N ALA A 95 -4.85 20.04 20.19
CA ALA A 95 -4.17 19.86 21.45
C ALA A 95 -2.84 20.60 21.39
N HIS A 96 -2.81 21.86 21.76
CA HIS A 96 -1.58 22.58 22.05
C HIS A 96 -0.82 21.80 23.13
N ALA A 97 0.08 20.96 22.67
CA ALA A 97 0.60 19.77 23.31
C ALA A 97 1.66 20.06 24.37
N ILE A 98 1.44 21.06 25.20
CA ILE A 98 2.28 21.29 26.38
C ILE A 98 1.93 20.30 27.52
N ASP A 99 0.69 19.79 27.54
CA ASP A 99 0.20 18.89 28.60
C ASP A 99 0.11 17.40 28.21
N GLY A 100 0.53 17.04 26.99
CA GLY A 100 0.51 15.65 26.51
C GLY A 100 -0.88 15.11 26.11
N ARG A 101 -1.98 15.83 26.36
CA ARG A 101 -3.35 15.35 26.08
C ARG A 101 -3.71 15.27 24.61
N GLY A 102 -2.92 15.89 23.74
CA GLY A 102 -3.09 15.84 22.29
C GLY A 102 -2.38 14.72 21.58
N ARG A 103 -1.91 13.71 22.29
CA ARG A 103 -1.18 12.58 21.71
C ARG A 103 -1.81 11.28 22.12
N LEU A 104 -1.85 10.35 21.17
CA LEU A 104 -2.25 8.96 21.38
C LEU A 104 -1.26 8.05 20.68
N SER A 105 -0.83 7.01 21.35
CA SER A 105 0.02 5.97 20.78
C SER A 105 -0.83 4.73 20.48
N THR A 106 -0.50 3.99 19.40
CA THR A 106 -1.18 2.73 19.11
C THR A 106 -0.32 1.55 19.52
N PHE A 107 -0.92 0.59 20.20
CA PHE A 107 -0.28 -0.64 20.65
C PHE A 107 -1.06 -1.86 20.14
N SER A 108 -0.36 -2.88 19.67
CA SER A 108 -0.99 -4.14 19.27
C SER A 108 -1.39 -4.99 20.49
N ASN A 109 -0.71 -4.80 21.63
CA ASN A 109 -1.13 -5.40 22.89
C ASN A 109 -2.39 -4.72 23.41
N PRO A 110 -3.51 -5.46 23.63
CA PRO A 110 -4.79 -4.87 24.01
C PRO A 110 -4.77 -4.17 25.37
N ASP A 111 -3.99 -4.66 26.34
CA ASP A 111 -3.91 -4.07 27.67
C ASP A 111 -3.16 -2.73 27.64
N GLN A 112 -2.09 -2.64 26.81
CA GLN A 112 -1.36 -1.39 26.60
C GLN A 112 -2.23 -0.36 25.87
N MET A 113 -2.98 -0.77 24.84
CA MET A 113 -3.87 0.14 24.12
C MET A 113 -5.04 0.59 25.00
N TYR A 114 -5.57 -0.30 25.83
CA TYR A 114 -6.59 0.06 26.85
C TYR A 114 -6.06 1.13 27.80
N ALA A 115 -4.88 0.89 28.40
CA ALA A 115 -4.26 1.81 29.34
C ALA A 115 -3.94 3.18 28.70
N GLU A 116 -3.49 3.19 27.46
CA GLU A 116 -3.25 4.43 26.69
C GLU A 116 -4.54 5.25 26.54
N ILE A 117 -5.63 4.60 26.10
CA ILE A 117 -6.92 5.27 25.93
C ILE A 117 -7.51 5.70 27.30
N GLU A 118 -7.44 4.85 28.32
CA GLU A 118 -7.94 5.21 29.67
C GLU A 118 -7.20 6.42 30.21
N THR A 119 -5.88 6.48 30.04
CA THR A 119 -5.03 7.56 30.55
C THR A 119 -5.24 8.88 29.81
N HIS A 120 -5.32 8.85 28.48
CA HIS A 120 -5.30 10.05 27.64
C HIS A 120 -6.70 10.49 27.16
N VAL A 121 -7.71 9.63 27.30
CA VAL A 121 -9.09 9.94 26.90
C VAL A 121 -10.03 9.67 28.04
N SER A 122 -10.47 8.43 28.22
CA SER A 122 -11.32 8.02 29.34
C SER A 122 -11.45 6.49 29.43
N ARG A 123 -11.90 6.01 30.59
CA ARG A 123 -12.22 4.60 30.80
C ARG A 123 -13.34 4.10 29.89
N SER A 124 -14.38 4.90 29.66
CA SER A 124 -15.50 4.52 28.79
C SER A 124 -15.06 4.30 27.35
N GLU A 125 -14.13 5.12 26.85
CA GLU A 125 -13.54 4.98 25.53
C GLU A 125 -12.62 3.75 25.45
N ALA A 126 -11.85 3.46 26.50
CA ALA A 126 -11.03 2.24 26.60
C ALA A 126 -11.89 0.97 26.56
N GLU A 127 -13.04 0.97 27.24
CA GLU A 127 -14.03 -0.12 27.12
C GLU A 127 -14.65 -0.18 25.72
N GLY A 128 -14.85 0.99 25.08
CA GLY A 128 -15.25 1.11 23.66
C GLY A 128 -14.26 0.43 22.74
N TYR A 129 -12.96 0.64 22.97
CA TYR A 129 -11.89 -0.01 22.20
C TYR A 129 -11.95 -1.55 22.29
N LEU A 130 -12.17 -2.11 23.46
CA LEU A 130 -12.26 -3.57 23.59
C LEU A 130 -13.47 -4.16 22.82
N ARG A 131 -14.58 -3.42 22.74
CA ARG A 131 -15.73 -3.80 21.91
C ARG A 131 -15.43 -3.66 20.41
N PHE A 132 -14.78 -2.55 20.03
CA PHE A 132 -14.36 -2.32 18.65
C PHE A 132 -13.34 -3.34 18.18
N ARG A 133 -12.35 -3.70 19.01
CA ARG A 133 -11.37 -4.75 18.69
C ARG A 133 -12.06 -6.09 18.37
N ARG A 134 -13.02 -6.52 19.18
CA ARG A 134 -13.79 -7.75 18.91
C ARG A 134 -14.57 -7.66 17.61
N TYR A 135 -15.19 -6.53 17.34
CA TYR A 135 -15.84 -6.28 16.05
C TYR A 135 -14.87 -6.42 14.88
N LEU A 136 -13.66 -5.85 14.98
CA LEU A 136 -12.64 -5.96 13.94
C LEU A 136 -12.16 -7.41 13.74
N GLU A 137 -12.01 -8.17 14.81
CA GLU A 137 -11.66 -9.61 14.76
C GLU A 137 -12.74 -10.41 14.01
N GLU A 138 -14.01 -10.16 14.31
CA GLU A 138 -15.14 -10.81 13.63
C GLU A 138 -15.22 -10.39 12.14
N LEU A 139 -15.02 -9.10 11.85
CA LEU A 139 -15.00 -8.58 10.49
C LEU A 139 -13.89 -9.23 9.67
N PHE A 140 -12.68 -9.30 10.21
CA PHE A 140 -11.52 -9.92 9.56
C PHE A 140 -11.76 -11.41 9.28
N ALA A 141 -12.31 -12.13 10.24
CA ALA A 141 -12.59 -13.56 10.10
C ALA A 141 -13.61 -13.88 8.99
N VAL A 142 -14.49 -12.93 8.66
CA VAL A 142 -15.43 -13.05 7.54
C VAL A 142 -14.84 -12.54 6.23
N GLU A 143 -14.22 -11.35 6.28
CA GLU A 143 -13.85 -10.61 5.08
C GLU A 143 -12.61 -11.19 4.42
N PHE A 144 -11.59 -11.54 5.21
CA PHE A 144 -10.31 -11.96 4.66
C PHE A 144 -10.45 -13.22 3.78
N PRO A 145 -10.98 -14.36 4.26
CA PRO A 145 -11.06 -15.58 3.46
C PRO A 145 -12.07 -15.52 2.32
N SER A 146 -13.17 -14.76 2.48
CA SER A 146 -14.28 -14.77 1.52
C SER A 146 -14.18 -13.70 0.46
N PHE A 147 -13.47 -12.57 0.73
CA PHE A 147 -13.46 -11.41 -0.15
C PHE A 147 -12.04 -10.90 -0.50
N ILE A 148 -11.06 -11.08 0.38
CA ILE A 148 -9.69 -10.64 0.11
C ILE A 148 -8.88 -11.79 -0.49
N ASP A 149 -8.88 -12.94 0.16
CA ASP A 149 -8.12 -14.13 -0.27
C ASP A 149 -8.93 -15.04 -1.20
N ALA A 150 -9.75 -14.44 -2.05
CA ALA A 150 -10.67 -15.13 -2.96
C ALA A 150 -10.60 -14.56 -4.39
N GLN A 151 -10.83 -15.44 -5.37
CA GLN A 151 -10.93 -15.06 -6.79
C GLN A 151 -12.30 -14.44 -7.09
N LEU A 152 -12.44 -13.15 -6.87
CA LEU A 152 -13.67 -12.40 -7.14
C LEU A 152 -13.69 -11.84 -8.57
N ASN A 153 -13.65 -12.71 -9.57
CA ASN A 153 -13.60 -12.32 -10.99
C ASN A 153 -14.97 -11.94 -11.58
N SER A 154 -16.07 -12.12 -10.84
CA SER A 154 -17.42 -11.80 -11.27
C SER A 154 -18.38 -11.58 -10.11
N VAL A 155 -19.52 -10.91 -10.38
CA VAL A 155 -20.60 -10.77 -9.40
C VAL A 155 -21.16 -12.14 -8.99
N ALA A 156 -21.19 -13.12 -9.91
CA ALA A 156 -21.59 -14.48 -9.58
C ALA A 156 -20.65 -15.15 -8.58
N ALA A 157 -19.34 -14.84 -8.63
CA ALA A 157 -18.40 -15.32 -7.64
C ALA A 157 -18.68 -14.75 -6.23
N LEU A 158 -19.10 -13.49 -6.15
CA LEU A 158 -19.51 -12.86 -4.90
C LEU A 158 -20.75 -13.55 -4.27
N LEU A 159 -21.65 -14.06 -5.10
CA LEU A 159 -22.87 -14.74 -4.66
C LEU A 159 -22.66 -16.24 -4.31
N ARG A 160 -21.46 -16.76 -4.47
CA ARG A 160 -21.15 -18.17 -4.10
C ARG A 160 -21.19 -18.40 -2.59
N ASP A 161 -20.95 -17.37 -1.79
CA ASP A 161 -21.03 -17.42 -0.33
C ASP A 161 -22.01 -16.37 0.22
N PRO A 162 -23.32 -16.62 0.10
CA PRO A 162 -24.35 -15.69 0.62
C PRO A 162 -24.30 -15.61 2.16
N GLY A 163 -23.80 -16.64 2.84
CA GLY A 163 -23.64 -16.63 4.30
C GLY A 163 -22.65 -15.57 4.76
N SER A 164 -21.52 -15.45 4.09
CA SER A 164 -20.53 -14.38 4.39
C SER A 164 -21.06 -13.00 4.06
N LEU A 165 -21.84 -12.82 2.98
CA LEU A 165 -22.49 -11.54 2.67
C LEU A 165 -23.49 -11.12 3.75
N ILE A 166 -24.30 -12.07 4.27
CA ILE A 166 -25.25 -11.79 5.36
C ILE A 166 -24.50 -11.45 6.64
N ARG A 167 -23.43 -12.19 6.95
CA ARG A 167 -22.59 -11.88 8.13
C ARG A 167 -21.95 -10.49 8.01
N LEU A 168 -21.42 -10.15 6.84
CA LEU A 168 -20.84 -8.84 6.57
C LEU A 168 -21.87 -7.71 6.72
N ALA A 169 -23.12 -7.92 6.24
CA ALA A 169 -24.21 -6.97 6.45
C ALA A 169 -24.57 -6.79 7.93
N ARG A 170 -24.62 -7.88 8.70
CA ARG A 170 -24.84 -7.84 10.17
C ARG A 170 -23.73 -7.11 10.91
N LEU A 171 -22.48 -7.25 10.45
CA LEU A 171 -21.31 -6.50 10.92
C LEU A 171 -21.25 -5.07 10.40
N ARG A 172 -22.35 -4.52 9.88
CA ARG A 172 -22.44 -3.14 9.34
C ARG A 172 -21.43 -2.84 8.22
N GLY A 173 -20.89 -3.85 7.54
CA GLY A 173 -19.86 -3.68 6.51
C GLY A 173 -20.27 -2.76 5.36
N PHE A 174 -21.56 -2.64 5.06
CA PHE A 174 -22.11 -1.76 4.03
C PHE A 174 -22.59 -0.39 4.55
N GLN A 175 -22.49 -0.12 5.85
CA GLN A 175 -22.71 1.21 6.41
C GLN A 175 -21.50 2.11 6.18
N ARG A 176 -21.64 3.41 6.42
CA ARG A 176 -20.50 4.33 6.37
C ARG A 176 -19.53 4.06 7.52
N LEU A 177 -18.24 4.08 7.23
CA LEU A 177 -17.20 3.85 8.22
C LEU A 177 -17.30 4.79 9.44
N PRO A 178 -17.56 6.11 9.30
CA PRO A 178 -17.80 6.98 10.45
C PRO A 178 -18.89 6.45 11.39
N SER A 179 -20.05 6.08 10.85
CA SER A 179 -21.16 5.55 11.67
C SER A 179 -20.83 4.23 12.36
N VAL A 180 -19.92 3.43 11.79
CA VAL A 180 -19.42 2.21 12.44
C VAL A 180 -18.51 2.60 13.60
N VAL A 181 -17.58 3.52 13.40
CA VAL A 181 -16.58 3.93 14.42
C VAL A 181 -17.25 4.72 15.54
N GLU A 182 -18.16 5.64 15.24
CA GLU A 182 -18.98 6.42 16.18
C GLU A 182 -19.83 5.52 17.10
N HIS A 183 -20.18 4.31 16.67
CA HIS A 183 -20.88 3.35 17.52
C HIS A 183 -20.03 2.90 18.73
N TYR A 184 -18.71 2.96 18.62
CA TYR A 184 -17.77 2.50 19.65
C TYR A 184 -17.11 3.65 20.40
N PHE A 185 -16.94 4.82 19.75
CA PHE A 185 -16.17 5.95 20.27
C PHE A 185 -16.95 7.26 20.14
N SER A 186 -17.01 8.01 21.23
CA SER A 186 -17.54 9.37 21.26
C SER A 186 -16.43 10.41 21.04
N ASP A 187 -15.18 10.08 21.37
CA ASP A 187 -14.02 10.97 21.21
C ASP A 187 -13.60 11.03 19.75
N GLU A 188 -13.57 12.24 19.18
CA GLU A 188 -13.24 12.49 17.78
C GLU A 188 -11.79 12.05 17.42
N ARG A 189 -10.85 12.12 18.38
CA ARG A 189 -9.47 11.68 18.15
C ARG A 189 -9.41 10.19 17.89
N LEU A 190 -10.18 9.38 18.62
CA LEU A 190 -10.29 7.94 18.38
C LEU A 190 -11.04 7.63 17.09
N GLN A 191 -12.07 8.41 16.76
CA GLN A 191 -12.79 8.24 15.49
C GLN A 191 -11.85 8.49 14.30
N ARG A 192 -11.03 9.54 14.35
CA ARG A 192 -10.00 9.82 13.32
C ARG A 192 -8.93 8.73 13.30
N LEU A 193 -8.42 8.31 14.48
CA LEU A 193 -7.36 7.29 14.61
C LEU A 193 -7.77 5.94 14.03
N PHE A 194 -9.03 5.53 14.17
CA PHE A 194 -9.53 4.24 13.70
C PHE A 194 -10.25 4.29 12.35
N SER A 195 -10.16 5.40 11.61
CA SER A 195 -10.77 5.54 10.29
C SER A 195 -9.82 6.09 9.21
N PHE A 196 -8.74 6.79 9.57
CA PHE A 196 -7.83 7.41 8.59
C PHE A 196 -7.24 6.41 7.60
N GLN A 197 -7.09 5.16 7.99
CA GLN A 197 -6.55 4.08 7.17
C GLN A 197 -7.33 3.85 5.86
N ALA A 198 -8.60 4.28 5.77
CA ALA A 198 -9.36 4.25 4.52
C ALA A 198 -8.65 5.01 3.38
N LEU A 199 -7.79 5.98 3.72
CA LEU A 199 -6.97 6.70 2.75
C LEU A 199 -5.97 5.79 2.02
N TYR A 200 -5.50 4.72 2.65
CA TYR A 200 -4.63 3.72 2.02
C TYR A 200 -5.31 3.03 0.83
N ALA A 201 -6.64 2.90 0.88
CA ALA A 201 -7.45 2.40 -0.22
C ALA A 201 -7.88 3.49 -1.22
N GLY A 202 -7.34 4.71 -1.09
CA GLY A 202 -7.69 5.85 -1.94
C GLY A 202 -9.08 6.41 -1.68
N LEU A 203 -9.59 6.28 -0.44
CA LEU A 203 -10.92 6.73 -0.04
C LEU A 203 -10.85 7.82 1.02
N SER A 204 -11.83 8.73 1.00
CA SER A 204 -12.10 9.56 2.17
C SER A 204 -12.62 8.68 3.31
N PRO A 205 -12.05 8.77 4.52
CA PRO A 205 -12.56 8.10 5.72
C PRO A 205 -14.07 8.36 5.93
N LEU A 206 -14.53 9.56 5.58
CA LEU A 206 -15.92 9.98 5.74
C LEU A 206 -16.89 9.32 4.73
N LYS A 207 -16.37 8.81 3.61
CA LYS A 207 -17.16 8.21 2.51
C LYS A 207 -16.94 6.71 2.37
N ALA A 208 -15.92 6.17 3.02
CA ALA A 208 -15.62 4.75 3.05
C ALA A 208 -16.77 3.93 3.66
N LEU A 209 -16.85 2.67 3.28
CA LEU A 209 -17.76 1.69 3.90
C LEU A 209 -17.10 1.01 5.11
N GLY A 210 -17.93 0.43 5.99
CA GLY A 210 -17.50 -0.27 7.19
C GLY A 210 -16.54 -1.44 6.92
N ILE A 211 -16.60 -2.07 5.74
CA ILE A 211 -15.61 -3.08 5.32
C ILE A 211 -14.18 -2.56 5.40
N PHE A 212 -13.93 -1.27 5.19
CA PHE A 212 -12.57 -0.71 5.26
C PHE A 212 -12.04 -0.57 6.70
N ALA A 213 -12.87 -0.82 7.73
CA ALA A 213 -12.38 -0.95 9.11
C ALA A 213 -11.39 -2.11 9.28
N ILE A 214 -11.40 -3.10 8.36
CA ILE A 214 -10.42 -4.19 8.34
C ILE A 214 -8.96 -3.68 8.28
N ILE A 215 -8.72 -2.50 7.69
CA ILE A 215 -7.38 -1.93 7.62
C ILE A 215 -6.91 -1.53 9.02
N SER A 216 -7.81 -0.98 9.86
CA SER A 216 -7.50 -0.71 11.28
C SER A 216 -7.18 -1.99 12.06
N TYR A 217 -7.81 -3.14 11.70
CA TYR A 217 -7.43 -4.44 12.27
C TYR A 217 -5.99 -4.80 11.93
N MET A 218 -5.62 -4.68 10.65
CA MET A 218 -4.26 -5.00 10.18
C MET A 218 -3.20 -4.12 10.84
N ASP A 219 -3.49 -2.83 11.03
CA ASP A 219 -2.56 -1.86 11.58
C ASP A 219 -2.45 -1.93 13.11
N VAL A 220 -3.59 -1.79 13.78
CA VAL A 220 -3.60 -1.59 15.24
C VAL A 220 -3.69 -2.92 15.98
N VAL A 221 -4.49 -3.87 15.49
CA VAL A 221 -4.69 -5.15 16.21
C VAL A 221 -3.59 -6.15 15.90
N LEU A 222 -3.26 -6.37 14.63
CA LEU A 222 -2.16 -7.24 14.24
C LEU A 222 -0.79 -6.55 14.44
N GLY A 223 -0.78 -5.23 14.36
CA GLY A 223 0.39 -4.40 14.58
C GLY A 223 1.28 -4.26 13.34
N VAL A 224 2.23 -3.35 13.46
CA VAL A 224 3.17 -2.98 12.40
C VAL A 224 4.54 -3.54 12.68
N VAL A 225 5.22 -3.99 11.65
CA VAL A 225 6.62 -4.44 11.73
C VAL A 225 7.50 -3.66 10.75
N GLN A 226 8.79 -3.62 11.02
CA GLN A 226 9.83 -3.10 10.14
C GLN A 226 10.77 -4.24 9.73
N PRO A 227 10.96 -4.52 8.43
CA PRO A 227 12.05 -5.37 7.98
C PRO A 227 13.40 -4.73 8.38
N VAL A 228 14.32 -5.51 8.92
CA VAL A 228 15.68 -5.03 9.20
C VAL A 228 16.40 -4.75 7.89
N GLY A 229 16.95 -3.54 7.74
CA GLY A 229 17.50 -3.03 6.48
C GLY A 229 16.47 -2.29 5.61
N GLY A 230 15.29 -1.97 6.15
CA GLY A 230 14.22 -1.20 5.48
C GLY A 230 13.27 -2.07 4.67
N MET A 231 12.29 -1.42 4.05
CA MET A 231 11.26 -2.10 3.23
C MET A 231 11.86 -2.82 2.02
N ARG A 232 12.95 -2.30 1.48
CA ARG A 232 13.68 -2.91 0.38
C ARG A 232 14.24 -4.28 0.75
N ALA A 233 14.69 -4.50 1.98
CA ALA A 233 15.22 -5.79 2.43
C ALA A 233 14.20 -6.94 2.30
N ALA A 234 12.91 -6.67 2.48
CA ALA A 234 11.86 -7.65 2.24
C ALA A 234 11.71 -7.98 0.74
N ALA A 235 11.90 -7.01 -0.15
CA ALA A 235 11.89 -7.25 -1.59
C ALA A 235 13.11 -8.08 -2.04
N ASP A 236 14.29 -7.75 -1.52
CA ASP A 236 15.54 -8.49 -1.79
C ASP A 236 15.45 -9.94 -1.29
N ALA A 237 14.81 -10.16 -0.13
CA ALA A 237 14.55 -11.51 0.40
C ALA A 237 13.64 -12.33 -0.51
N LEU A 238 12.59 -11.72 -1.06
CA LEU A 238 11.66 -12.39 -1.96
C LEU A 238 12.32 -12.70 -3.32
N GLU A 239 13.18 -11.81 -3.83
CA GLU A 239 14.00 -12.06 -5.02
C GLU A 239 14.95 -13.24 -4.77
N ARG A 240 15.68 -13.25 -3.64
CA ARG A 240 16.59 -14.35 -3.29
C ARG A 240 15.86 -15.69 -3.27
N LEU A 241 14.68 -15.76 -2.64
CA LEU A 241 13.85 -16.96 -2.67
C LEU A 241 13.48 -17.38 -4.10
N ALA A 242 13.09 -16.44 -4.95
CA ALA A 242 12.74 -16.74 -6.32
C ALA A 242 13.95 -17.25 -7.12
N LEU A 243 15.14 -16.68 -6.93
CA LEU A 243 16.40 -17.16 -7.52
C LEU A 243 16.76 -18.58 -7.06
N ASP A 244 16.61 -18.89 -5.77
CA ASP A 244 16.84 -20.23 -5.20
C ASP A 244 15.89 -21.28 -5.81
N LEU A 245 14.71 -20.86 -6.28
CA LEU A 245 13.75 -21.69 -7.01
C LEU A 245 13.99 -21.74 -8.52
N GLY A 246 15.05 -21.11 -9.03
CA GLY A 246 15.43 -21.12 -10.45
C GLY A 246 14.68 -20.13 -11.34
N VAL A 247 14.11 -19.06 -10.75
CA VAL A 247 13.51 -17.96 -11.52
C VAL A 247 14.62 -17.15 -12.21
N ASP A 248 14.45 -16.87 -13.52
CA ASP A 248 15.35 -16.01 -14.31
C ASP A 248 14.89 -14.55 -14.19
N PHE A 249 15.75 -13.67 -13.64
CA PHE A 249 15.49 -12.23 -13.54
C PHE A 249 16.22 -11.46 -14.63
N ARG A 250 15.48 -10.62 -15.33
CA ARG A 250 16.00 -9.71 -16.37
C ARG A 250 15.62 -8.28 -16.04
N TYR A 251 16.51 -7.61 -15.35
CA TYR A 251 16.41 -6.19 -15.04
C TYR A 251 16.77 -5.32 -16.24
N GLU A 252 16.32 -4.05 -16.21
CA GLU A 252 16.46 -3.09 -17.30
C GLU A 252 15.88 -3.60 -18.64
N HIS A 253 14.88 -4.50 -18.53
CA HIS A 253 14.09 -5.00 -19.65
C HIS A 253 12.70 -4.40 -19.58
N GLU A 254 12.51 -3.28 -20.27
CA GLU A 254 11.20 -2.63 -20.36
C GLU A 254 10.35 -3.35 -21.42
N VAL A 255 9.19 -3.86 -20.99
CA VAL A 255 8.24 -4.47 -21.95
C VAL A 255 7.52 -3.37 -22.71
N GLU A 256 7.69 -3.34 -24.02
CA GLU A 256 7.12 -2.35 -24.93
C GLU A 256 5.83 -2.86 -25.60
N ALA A 257 5.75 -4.18 -25.87
CA ALA A 257 4.59 -4.78 -26.53
C ALA A 257 4.43 -6.27 -26.19
N PHE A 258 3.25 -6.80 -26.49
CA PHE A 258 2.93 -8.22 -26.43
C PHE A 258 2.87 -8.81 -27.84
N VAL A 259 3.48 -9.98 -28.05
CA VAL A 259 3.31 -10.75 -29.29
C VAL A 259 2.01 -11.53 -29.18
N LEU A 260 1.05 -11.19 -30.02
CA LEU A 260 -0.28 -11.79 -29.98
C LEU A 260 -0.47 -12.71 -31.20
N HIS A 261 -1.00 -13.89 -30.94
CA HIS A 261 -1.53 -14.79 -31.96
C HIS A 261 -3.00 -15.08 -31.60
N GLU A 262 -3.91 -14.63 -32.44
CA GLU A 262 -5.36 -14.66 -32.16
C GLU A 262 -5.70 -13.96 -30.83
N ARG A 263 -6.11 -14.72 -29.81
CA ARG A 263 -6.48 -14.25 -28.48
C ARG A 263 -5.50 -14.72 -27.40
N GLN A 264 -4.28 -15.00 -27.75
CA GLN A 264 -3.23 -15.47 -26.86
C GLN A 264 -1.96 -14.63 -27.00
N VAL A 265 -1.28 -14.41 -25.89
CA VAL A 265 0.10 -13.92 -25.88
C VAL A 265 1.02 -15.12 -26.15
N THR A 266 1.93 -14.98 -27.10
CA THR A 266 2.98 -15.96 -27.39
C THR A 266 4.37 -15.47 -27.00
N GLY A 267 4.47 -14.21 -26.55
CA GLY A 267 5.71 -13.62 -26.08
C GLY A 267 5.57 -12.14 -25.73
N VAL A 268 6.65 -11.57 -25.23
CA VAL A 268 6.78 -10.14 -24.96
C VAL A 268 7.95 -9.56 -25.74
N ILE A 269 7.83 -8.31 -26.18
CA ILE A 269 8.88 -7.52 -26.79
C ILE A 269 9.40 -6.54 -25.75
N THR A 270 10.70 -6.55 -25.51
CA THR A 270 11.39 -5.61 -24.63
C THR A 270 12.38 -4.76 -25.41
N ASN A 271 12.84 -3.66 -24.83
CA ASN A 271 13.93 -2.83 -25.34
C ASN A 271 15.25 -3.60 -25.60
N LYS A 272 15.38 -4.84 -25.12
CA LYS A 272 16.58 -5.69 -25.28
C LYS A 272 16.31 -6.98 -26.07
N GLY A 273 15.13 -7.12 -26.67
CA GLY A 273 14.76 -8.28 -27.51
C GLY A 273 13.44 -8.92 -27.08
N SER A 274 13.10 -10.04 -27.75
CA SER A 274 11.83 -10.74 -27.53
C SER A 274 12.01 -11.99 -26.65
N LEU A 275 10.97 -12.32 -25.88
CA LEU A 275 10.90 -13.51 -25.05
C LEU A 275 9.62 -14.27 -25.38
N ALA A 276 9.76 -15.52 -25.82
CA ALA A 276 8.61 -16.40 -26.05
C ALA A 276 8.10 -16.97 -24.70
N CYS A 277 6.78 -17.13 -24.56
CA CYS A 277 6.15 -17.72 -23.39
C CYS A 277 4.76 -18.26 -23.69
N ASP A 278 4.28 -19.15 -22.83
CA ASP A 278 2.95 -19.76 -22.94
C ASP A 278 1.87 -18.92 -22.22
N ALA A 279 2.27 -18.09 -21.24
CA ALA A 279 1.39 -17.13 -20.58
C ALA A 279 2.18 -15.93 -20.02
N VAL A 280 1.47 -14.86 -19.74
CA VAL A 280 2.04 -13.65 -19.12
C VAL A 280 1.27 -13.29 -17.86
N ILE A 281 2.00 -13.02 -16.77
CA ILE A 281 1.47 -12.30 -15.61
C ILE A 281 2.07 -10.88 -15.64
N THR A 282 1.22 -9.85 -15.48
CA THR A 282 1.71 -8.46 -15.50
C THR A 282 1.25 -7.69 -14.29
N SER A 283 2.17 -6.97 -13.65
CA SER A 283 1.91 -5.98 -12.59
C SER A 283 1.87 -4.54 -13.10
N THR A 284 1.91 -4.37 -14.42
CA THR A 284 1.77 -3.06 -15.08
C THR A 284 0.43 -2.42 -14.69
N ASP A 285 0.44 -1.11 -14.42
CA ASP A 285 -0.79 -0.38 -14.10
C ASP A 285 -1.83 -0.54 -15.21
N PRO A 286 -3.12 -0.67 -14.86
CA PRO A 286 -4.17 -1.03 -15.82
C PRO A 286 -4.33 -0.07 -16.98
N GLY A 287 -4.12 1.23 -16.77
CA GLY A 287 -4.15 2.23 -17.85
C GLY A 287 -2.95 2.11 -18.77
N GLN A 288 -1.75 1.90 -18.21
CA GLN A 288 -0.55 1.66 -19.01
C GLN A 288 -0.68 0.37 -19.84
N LEU A 289 -1.13 -0.73 -19.21
CA LEU A 289 -1.40 -1.99 -19.92
C LEU A 289 -2.42 -1.79 -21.06
N SER A 290 -3.48 -1.01 -20.81
CA SER A 290 -4.48 -0.73 -21.85
C SER A 290 -3.89 0.03 -23.03
N ARG A 291 -3.00 1.01 -22.79
CA ARG A 291 -2.25 1.71 -23.85
C ARG A 291 -1.36 0.76 -24.65
N MET A 292 -0.59 -0.11 -23.97
CA MET A 292 0.25 -1.12 -24.63
C MET A 292 -0.57 -2.09 -25.52
N LEU A 293 -1.81 -2.35 -25.15
CA LEU A 293 -2.74 -3.20 -25.91
C LEU A 293 -3.57 -2.41 -26.95
N GLY A 294 -3.28 -1.12 -27.17
CA GLY A 294 -3.96 -0.27 -28.15
C GLY A 294 -5.45 -0.03 -27.86
N ARG A 295 -5.86 -0.06 -26.60
CA ARG A 295 -7.27 0.08 -26.22
C ARG A 295 -7.48 1.09 -25.08
N PRO A 296 -8.68 1.72 -24.99
CA PRO A 296 -8.96 2.68 -23.94
C PRO A 296 -9.09 2.01 -22.56
N PHE A 297 -8.55 2.67 -21.52
CA PHE A 297 -8.76 2.26 -20.14
C PHE A 297 -10.12 2.75 -19.64
N ARG A 298 -11.14 1.91 -19.76
CA ARG A 298 -12.53 2.22 -19.41
C ARG A 298 -13.18 1.06 -18.66
N ARG A 299 -14.17 1.38 -17.83
CA ARG A 299 -15.08 0.43 -17.20
C ARG A 299 -16.11 -0.09 -18.22
N ARG A 300 -16.80 -1.18 -17.86
CA ARG A 300 -17.97 -1.62 -18.63
C ARG A 300 -18.96 -0.48 -18.80
N GLY A 301 -19.51 -0.31 -19.99
CA GLY A 301 -20.39 0.82 -20.31
C GLY A 301 -19.67 2.13 -20.64
N GLY A 302 -18.33 2.11 -20.84
CA GLY A 302 -17.55 3.27 -21.28
C GLY A 302 -17.23 4.29 -20.17
N LEU A 303 -17.61 4.02 -18.93
CA LEU A 303 -17.33 4.90 -17.78
C LEU A 303 -15.84 5.01 -17.52
N ARG A 304 -15.40 6.16 -17.01
CA ARG A 304 -14.02 6.36 -16.55
C ARG A 304 -13.76 5.62 -15.24
N TRP A 305 -12.54 5.13 -15.06
CA TRP A 305 -12.06 4.73 -13.75
C TRP A 305 -11.79 5.97 -12.90
N GLN A 306 -12.20 5.93 -11.65
CA GLN A 306 -11.79 6.92 -10.67
C GLN A 306 -10.45 6.47 -10.09
N MET A 307 -9.42 7.30 -10.26
CA MET A 307 -8.12 7.04 -9.67
C MET A 307 -8.10 7.46 -8.20
N SER A 308 -7.24 6.82 -7.42
CA SER A 308 -6.97 7.24 -6.04
C SER A 308 -6.35 8.64 -6.02
N PRO A 309 -6.48 9.40 -4.93
CA PRO A 309 -5.58 10.51 -4.68
C PRO A 309 -4.11 10.08 -4.79
N SER A 310 -3.25 11.03 -4.97
CA SER A 310 -1.80 10.83 -4.99
C SER A 310 -1.18 11.25 -3.64
N CYS A 311 0.14 11.38 -3.61
CA CYS A 311 0.85 11.94 -2.49
C CYS A 311 2.08 12.74 -2.95
N PHE A 312 2.44 13.71 -2.13
CA PHE A 312 3.77 14.30 -2.11
C PHE A 312 4.60 13.59 -1.06
N LEU A 313 5.79 13.16 -1.43
CA LEU A 313 6.75 12.49 -0.56
C LEU A 313 8.04 13.29 -0.50
N SER A 314 8.51 13.60 0.71
CA SER A 314 9.83 14.20 0.93
C SER A 314 10.68 13.26 1.79
N LEU A 315 11.79 12.81 1.24
CA LEU A 315 12.81 12.04 1.94
C LEU A 315 13.95 12.96 2.33
N ARG A 316 14.34 12.94 3.60
CA ARG A 316 15.44 13.77 4.12
C ARG A 316 16.40 12.92 4.94
N GLY A 317 17.67 12.98 4.58
CA GLY A 317 18.78 12.59 5.43
C GLY A 317 19.20 13.81 6.24
N ILE A 318 19.09 13.73 7.56
CA ILE A 318 19.34 14.87 8.47
C ILE A 318 20.38 14.51 9.51
N ARG A 319 21.13 15.52 10.00
CA ARG A 319 21.99 15.44 11.19
C ARG A 319 21.41 16.28 12.30
N GLY A 320 21.51 15.79 13.54
CA GLY A 320 20.99 16.45 14.73
C GLY A 320 20.18 15.49 15.61
N GLU A 321 19.78 15.95 16.79
CA GLU A 321 19.01 15.14 17.74
C GLU A 321 17.51 15.28 17.51
N LEU A 322 16.86 14.20 17.12
CA LEU A 322 15.41 14.17 16.96
C LEU A 322 14.69 14.21 18.32
N PRO A 323 13.61 14.97 18.45
CA PRO A 323 12.79 14.96 19.66
C PRO A 323 12.37 13.55 20.08
N ASN A 324 12.50 13.21 21.35
CA ASN A 324 12.08 11.90 21.90
C ASN A 324 10.56 11.65 21.76
N THR A 325 9.81 12.70 21.48
CA THR A 325 8.37 12.63 21.19
C THR A 325 8.04 11.99 19.86
N LEU A 326 9.01 11.91 18.92
CA LEU A 326 8.85 11.22 17.64
C LEU A 326 9.19 9.75 17.76
N GLY A 327 8.25 8.89 17.36
CA GLY A 327 8.46 7.45 17.20
C GLY A 327 8.91 7.10 15.78
N HIS A 328 8.83 5.81 15.46
CA HIS A 328 9.06 5.34 14.08
C HIS A 328 8.01 5.93 13.13
N HIS A 329 6.71 5.74 13.41
CA HIS A 329 5.64 6.38 12.66
C HIS A 329 4.93 7.43 13.51
N ASN A 330 4.71 8.60 12.92
CA ASN A 330 4.01 9.72 13.54
C ASN A 330 2.98 10.25 12.56
N ILE A 331 1.75 10.46 13.03
CA ILE A 331 0.68 11.05 12.22
C ILE A 331 0.28 12.36 12.88
N PHE A 332 0.50 13.44 12.17
CA PHE A 332 0.05 14.77 12.57
C PHE A 332 -1.30 15.02 11.90
N PHE A 333 -2.38 14.94 12.68
CA PHE A 333 -3.73 15.18 12.18
C PHE A 333 -3.98 16.67 12.06
N GLY A 334 -4.49 17.09 10.89
CA GLY A 334 -5.00 18.44 10.70
C GLY A 334 -6.29 18.68 11.50
N SER A 335 -6.61 19.91 11.79
CA SER A 335 -7.86 20.32 12.48
C SER A 335 -9.08 20.22 11.55
N GLU A 336 -8.92 20.60 10.31
CA GLU A 336 -9.96 20.67 9.27
C GLU A 336 -10.25 19.30 8.62
N TRP A 337 -10.65 18.29 9.45
CA TRP A 337 -10.73 16.90 9.01
C TRP A 337 -11.70 16.67 7.85
N SER A 338 -12.92 17.21 7.94
CA SER A 338 -13.97 16.99 6.95
C SER A 338 -13.69 17.72 5.65
N GLU A 339 -13.38 19.00 5.77
CA GLU A 339 -13.13 19.93 4.67
C GLU A 339 -11.89 19.50 3.87
N ALA A 340 -10.84 19.06 4.56
CA ALA A 340 -9.62 18.57 3.93
C ALA A 340 -9.88 17.38 3.01
N PHE A 341 -10.69 16.40 3.46
CA PHE A 341 -11.04 15.25 2.61
C PHE A 341 -12.00 15.60 1.48
N ASP A 342 -12.90 16.55 1.66
CA ASP A 342 -13.74 17.01 0.56
C ASP A 342 -12.92 17.77 -0.49
N ASP A 343 -11.97 18.60 -0.08
CA ASP A 343 -11.02 19.22 -1.01
C ASP A 343 -10.28 18.16 -1.83
N LEU A 344 -9.69 17.14 -1.18
CA LEU A 344 -8.90 16.12 -1.85
C LEU A 344 -9.74 15.22 -2.78
N VAL A 345 -10.79 14.62 -2.23
CA VAL A 345 -11.49 13.49 -2.88
C VAL A 345 -12.67 13.95 -3.74
N VAL A 346 -13.36 15.04 -3.34
CA VAL A 346 -14.51 15.55 -4.08
C VAL A 346 -14.11 16.62 -5.09
N HIS A 347 -13.28 17.56 -4.64
CA HIS A 347 -12.91 18.73 -5.44
C HIS A 347 -11.62 18.54 -6.23
N GLY A 348 -10.80 17.53 -5.90
CA GLY A 348 -9.51 17.29 -6.53
C GLY A 348 -8.52 18.43 -6.30
N ARG A 349 -8.58 19.02 -5.10
CA ARG A 349 -7.73 20.16 -4.68
C ARG A 349 -6.71 19.70 -3.64
N VAL A 350 -5.67 20.48 -3.47
CA VAL A 350 -4.74 20.32 -2.35
C VAL A 350 -5.45 20.73 -1.06
N MET A 351 -5.30 19.91 -0.03
CA MET A 351 -5.85 20.18 1.30
C MET A 351 -5.25 21.47 1.89
N ALA A 352 -6.07 22.31 2.49
CA ALA A 352 -5.59 23.50 3.20
C ALA A 352 -4.84 23.11 4.48
N ASP A 353 -5.38 22.15 5.23
CA ASP A 353 -4.82 21.61 6.47
C ASP A 353 -4.74 20.06 6.41
N PRO A 354 -3.73 19.50 5.70
CA PRO A 354 -3.59 18.08 5.53
C PRO A 354 -3.09 17.39 6.80
N SER A 355 -3.51 16.14 6.99
CA SER A 355 -2.80 15.24 7.90
C SER A 355 -1.49 14.78 7.23
N THR A 356 -0.39 14.78 8.00
CA THR A 356 0.95 14.43 7.52
C THR A 356 1.46 13.17 8.22
N LEU A 357 1.87 12.17 7.45
CA LEU A 357 2.62 11.03 7.97
C LEU A 357 4.10 11.37 7.99
N ILE A 358 4.74 11.18 9.14
CA ILE A 358 6.18 11.32 9.29
C ILE A 358 6.74 10.02 9.85
N SER A 359 7.54 9.32 9.04
CA SER A 359 8.26 8.13 9.49
C SER A 359 9.73 8.44 9.70
N VAL A 360 10.27 7.90 10.80
CA VAL A 360 11.69 8.00 11.18
C VAL A 360 12.24 6.59 11.35
N PRO A 361 12.53 5.87 10.26
CA PRO A 361 12.93 4.46 10.31
C PRO A 361 14.20 4.22 11.13
N THR A 362 15.08 5.21 11.22
CA THR A 362 16.30 5.15 12.05
C THR A 362 16.04 5.08 13.56
N ARG A 363 14.81 5.29 14.03
CA ARG A 363 14.41 5.04 15.42
C ARG A 363 14.40 3.55 15.77
N SER A 364 14.08 2.70 14.82
CA SER A 364 14.06 1.24 15.00
C SER A 364 15.24 0.55 14.30
N ASP A 365 15.83 1.17 13.28
CA ASP A 365 16.95 0.64 12.51
C ASP A 365 18.01 1.73 12.24
N PRO A 366 18.88 2.01 13.21
CA PRO A 366 19.87 3.09 13.09
C PRO A 366 20.87 2.90 11.94
N GLU A 367 21.07 1.66 11.47
CA GLU A 367 22.02 1.33 10.40
C GLU A 367 21.57 1.85 9.02
N LEU A 368 20.33 2.32 8.87
CA LEU A 368 19.85 2.93 7.64
C LEU A 368 20.47 4.31 7.34
N ALA A 369 21.17 4.91 8.31
CA ALA A 369 21.82 6.22 8.15
C ALA A 369 23.23 6.23 8.78
N PRO A 370 24.09 7.19 8.40
CA PRO A 370 25.36 7.40 9.10
C PRO A 370 25.17 7.67 10.59
N GLN A 371 26.18 7.35 11.39
CA GLN A 371 26.15 7.59 12.84
C GLN A 371 25.83 9.06 13.17
N GLY A 372 24.88 9.27 14.08
CA GLY A 372 24.39 10.60 14.48
C GLY A 372 23.50 11.30 13.44
N ALA A 373 23.05 10.55 12.45
CA ALA A 373 22.12 11.03 11.44
C ALA A 373 20.81 10.24 11.46
N HIS A 374 19.78 10.81 10.85
CA HIS A 374 18.45 10.22 10.79
C HIS A 374 17.83 10.34 9.40
N ILE A 375 16.91 9.43 9.10
CA ILE A 375 16.04 9.52 7.93
C ILE A 375 14.67 10.04 8.38
N VAL A 376 14.17 11.04 7.67
CA VAL A 376 12.79 11.52 7.77
C VAL A 376 12.10 11.26 6.44
N TYR A 377 11.09 10.43 6.48
CA TYR A 377 10.14 10.19 5.41
C TYR A 377 8.86 10.95 5.75
N ALA A 378 8.51 11.97 4.99
CA ALA A 378 7.33 12.78 5.24
C ALA A 378 6.40 12.76 4.03
N LEU A 379 5.14 12.39 4.24
CA LEU A 379 4.14 12.22 3.20
C LEU A 379 2.87 13.02 3.50
N GLU A 380 2.41 13.74 2.48
CA GLU A 380 1.08 14.37 2.48
C GLU A 380 0.24 13.86 1.30
N PRO A 381 -1.05 13.57 1.52
CA PRO A 381 -1.97 13.27 0.43
C PRO A 381 -2.15 14.49 -0.48
N THR A 382 -2.19 14.24 -1.79
CA THR A 382 -2.39 15.27 -2.81
C THR A 382 -3.37 14.80 -3.87
N PRO A 383 -3.98 15.69 -4.65
CA PRO A 383 -4.69 15.28 -5.84
C PRO A 383 -3.77 14.53 -6.81
N SER A 384 -4.30 13.55 -7.53
CA SER A 384 -3.63 12.97 -8.69
C SER A 384 -3.55 14.01 -9.84
N LEU A 385 -2.88 13.67 -10.94
CA LEU A 385 -2.83 14.53 -12.12
C LEU A 385 -4.19 14.71 -12.84
N GLU A 386 -5.21 13.94 -12.46
CA GLU A 386 -6.60 14.18 -12.87
C GLU A 386 -7.32 15.23 -12.00
N GLY A 387 -6.71 15.68 -10.92
CA GLY A 387 -7.22 16.72 -10.03
C GLY A 387 -7.09 18.12 -10.60
N ARG A 388 -7.47 19.12 -9.79
CA ARG A 388 -7.51 20.54 -10.20
C ARG A 388 -6.31 21.35 -9.70
N PHE A 389 -5.18 20.72 -9.47
CA PHE A 389 -3.95 21.39 -9.02
C PHE A 389 -2.93 21.40 -10.16
N ASP A 390 -2.51 22.60 -10.53
CA ASP A 390 -1.48 22.80 -11.55
C ASP A 390 -0.08 22.64 -10.93
N TRP A 391 0.46 21.44 -11.02
CA TRP A 391 1.77 21.09 -10.49
C TRP A 391 2.91 21.81 -11.18
N GLU A 392 2.79 22.16 -12.47
CA GLU A 392 3.83 22.90 -13.19
C GLU A 392 3.99 24.32 -12.64
N ARG A 393 2.88 24.94 -12.26
CA ARG A 393 2.86 26.34 -11.84
C ARG A 393 2.94 26.52 -10.32
N LEU A 394 2.40 25.57 -9.53
CA LEU A 394 2.14 25.78 -8.10
C LEU A 394 2.98 24.89 -7.18
N SER A 395 3.86 24.04 -7.72
CA SER A 395 4.69 23.12 -6.94
C SER A 395 5.55 23.82 -5.89
N ASP A 396 6.24 24.92 -6.24
CA ASP A 396 7.14 25.63 -5.31
C ASP A 396 6.38 26.20 -4.11
N GLY A 397 5.18 26.74 -4.34
CA GLY A 397 4.31 27.23 -3.29
C GLY A 397 3.80 26.10 -2.39
N PHE A 398 3.54 24.90 -2.95
CA PHE A 398 3.18 23.72 -2.21
C PHE A 398 4.35 23.26 -1.33
N VAL A 399 5.54 23.06 -1.90
CA VAL A 399 6.74 22.64 -1.17
C VAL A 399 7.06 23.60 -0.03
N SER A 400 6.98 24.91 -0.25
CA SER A 400 7.20 25.89 0.80
C SER A 400 6.19 25.79 1.96
N ARG A 401 4.92 25.46 1.69
CA ARG A 401 3.92 25.22 2.75
C ARG A 401 4.19 23.91 3.48
N PHE A 402 4.55 22.86 2.75
CA PHE A 402 4.93 21.56 3.31
C PHE A 402 6.12 21.72 4.27
N ASP A 403 7.19 22.40 3.87
CA ASP A 403 8.38 22.64 4.70
C ASP A 403 8.02 23.36 6.01
N ARG A 404 7.18 24.40 5.95
CA ARG A 404 6.70 25.08 7.17
C ARG A 404 5.87 24.17 8.08
N ARG A 405 5.11 23.19 7.55
CA ARG A 405 4.40 22.22 8.38
C ARG A 405 5.35 21.24 9.07
N LEU A 406 6.38 20.78 8.38
CA LEU A 406 7.44 19.96 8.98
C LEU A 406 8.15 20.71 10.12
N GLU A 407 8.47 21.98 9.94
CA GLU A 407 9.06 22.81 11.00
C GLU A 407 8.16 22.87 12.23
N ARG A 408 6.84 23.04 12.05
CA ARG A 408 5.86 23.06 13.15
C ARG A 408 5.74 21.73 13.88
N SER A 409 5.96 20.61 13.19
CA SER A 409 5.96 19.28 13.81
C SER A 409 7.22 19.00 14.65
N GLY A 410 8.15 19.97 14.74
CA GLY A 410 9.42 19.86 15.46
C GLY A 410 10.51 19.18 14.66
N ILE A 411 10.28 18.97 13.36
CA ILE A 411 11.27 18.46 12.42
C ILE A 411 11.76 19.61 11.59
N ALA A 412 13.04 19.95 11.66
CA ALA A 412 13.77 20.82 10.74
C ALA A 412 14.22 22.22 11.21
N ARG A 413 13.88 22.70 12.41
CA ARG A 413 14.43 24.00 12.83
C ARG A 413 15.92 23.97 13.19
N ASP A 414 16.38 22.81 13.70
CA ASP A 414 17.73 22.64 14.27
C ASP A 414 18.52 21.53 13.56
N PHE A 415 18.11 21.10 12.36
CA PHE A 415 18.74 20.01 11.65
C PHE A 415 19.43 20.46 10.37
N GLU A 416 20.64 19.96 10.16
CA GLU A 416 21.31 20.02 8.87
C GLU A 416 20.67 18.98 7.94
N THR A 417 19.97 19.42 6.89
CA THR A 417 19.52 18.52 5.83
C THR A 417 20.69 18.21 4.90
N VAL A 418 21.22 17.00 4.97
CA VAL A 418 22.34 16.52 4.15
C VAL A 418 21.87 16.04 2.79
N VAL A 419 20.74 15.29 2.78
CA VAL A 419 20.14 14.75 1.56
C VAL A 419 18.66 15.10 1.54
N ARG A 420 18.17 15.52 0.37
CA ARG A 420 16.74 15.73 0.11
C ARG A 420 16.37 15.11 -1.22
N TYR A 421 15.26 14.36 -1.22
CA TYR A 421 14.66 13.78 -2.41
C TYR A 421 13.14 13.87 -2.31
N ASP A 422 12.54 14.67 -3.18
CA ASP A 422 11.11 14.92 -3.21
C ASP A 422 10.49 14.23 -4.42
N LEU A 423 9.28 13.69 -4.25
CA LEU A 423 8.46 13.06 -5.28
C LEU A 423 7.05 13.64 -5.25
N ASP A 424 6.58 14.13 -6.38
CA ASP A 424 5.23 14.63 -6.58
C ASP A 424 4.45 13.77 -7.60
N PRO A 425 3.17 14.04 -7.87
CA PRO A 425 2.39 13.28 -8.84
C PRO A 425 2.98 13.20 -10.25
N ARG A 426 3.79 14.17 -10.66
CA ARG A 426 4.49 14.13 -11.96
C ARG A 426 5.59 13.06 -11.97
N ASP A 427 6.28 12.90 -10.83
CA ASP A 427 7.33 11.90 -10.67
C ASP A 427 6.71 10.48 -10.68
N TRP A 428 5.62 10.30 -9.97
CA TRP A 428 4.88 9.03 -9.99
C TRP A 428 4.41 8.68 -11.41
N ALA A 429 3.94 9.66 -12.19
CA ALA A 429 3.55 9.45 -13.59
C ALA A 429 4.76 9.08 -14.46
N ARG A 430 5.92 9.75 -14.29
CA ARG A 430 7.18 9.40 -14.98
C ARG A 430 7.65 7.97 -14.64
N MET A 431 7.38 7.53 -13.43
CA MET A 431 7.58 6.15 -13.01
C MET A 431 6.51 5.17 -13.56
N GLY A 432 5.62 5.62 -14.48
CA GLY A 432 4.61 4.80 -15.15
C GLY A 432 3.38 4.48 -14.31
N MET A 433 3.12 5.25 -13.26
CA MET A 433 1.90 5.09 -12.45
C MET A 433 0.77 5.92 -13.06
N ASP A 434 -0.37 5.26 -13.32
CA ASP A 434 -1.52 5.91 -13.94
C ASP A 434 -2.00 7.13 -13.15
N ALA A 435 -2.26 8.24 -13.84
CA ALA A 435 -2.67 9.52 -13.27
C ALA A 435 -1.73 10.08 -12.18
N GLY A 436 -0.47 9.61 -12.13
CA GLY A 436 0.50 10.05 -11.14
C GLY A 436 0.13 9.65 -9.71
N THR A 437 -0.52 8.50 -9.51
CA THR A 437 -0.83 8.00 -8.17
C THR A 437 -0.22 6.62 -7.91
N PRO A 438 0.55 6.45 -6.81
CA PRO A 438 1.09 5.14 -6.43
C PRO A 438 0.02 4.18 -5.89
N PHE A 439 -1.22 4.64 -5.69
CA PHE A 439 -2.32 3.87 -5.10
C PHE A 439 -3.29 3.30 -6.15
N SER A 440 -3.04 3.53 -7.46
CA SER A 440 -3.82 2.98 -8.57
C SER A 440 -5.32 3.37 -8.53
N VAL A 441 -6.22 2.49 -8.95
CA VAL A 441 -7.68 2.71 -8.98
C VAL A 441 -8.26 2.77 -7.58
N ALA A 442 -9.07 3.80 -7.27
CA ALA A 442 -9.73 3.96 -5.97
C ALA A 442 -10.69 2.80 -5.65
N HIS A 443 -10.81 2.45 -4.38
CA HIS A 443 -11.69 1.37 -3.92
C HIS A 443 -13.11 1.85 -3.61
N THR A 444 -13.69 2.65 -4.50
CA THR A 444 -15.13 2.97 -4.38
C THR A 444 -15.95 1.68 -4.50
N PHE A 445 -17.19 1.68 -4.01
CA PHE A 445 -18.04 0.49 -4.01
C PHE A 445 -18.08 -0.21 -5.39
N PHE A 446 -18.32 0.56 -6.46
CA PHE A 446 -18.36 0.03 -7.83
C PHE A 446 -16.97 -0.12 -8.49
N GLN A 447 -15.91 -0.05 -7.72
CA GLN A 447 -14.52 -0.30 -8.15
C GLN A 447 -13.78 -1.23 -7.17
N SER A 448 -14.52 -1.93 -6.30
CA SER A 448 -13.99 -2.91 -5.35
C SER A 448 -14.45 -4.32 -5.70
N GLY A 449 -13.73 -5.33 -5.21
CA GLY A 449 -14.06 -6.74 -5.45
C GLY A 449 -14.24 -7.04 -6.95
N PRO A 450 -15.36 -7.64 -7.37
CA PRO A 450 -15.58 -8.05 -8.76
C PRO A 450 -15.75 -6.87 -9.74
N PHE A 451 -15.84 -5.65 -9.24
CA PHE A 451 -15.93 -4.44 -10.06
C PHE A 451 -14.56 -3.79 -10.34
N ARG A 452 -13.46 -4.29 -9.80
CA ARG A 452 -12.10 -3.86 -10.15
C ARG A 452 -11.70 -4.36 -11.55
N PRO A 453 -10.62 -3.84 -12.15
CA PRO A 453 -10.05 -4.44 -13.35
C PRO A 453 -9.80 -5.95 -13.11
N SER A 454 -10.37 -6.78 -13.97
CA SER A 454 -10.29 -8.25 -13.84
C SER A 454 -8.86 -8.75 -13.81
N MET A 455 -8.55 -9.79 -13.04
CA MET A 455 -7.25 -10.45 -13.06
C MET A 455 -6.96 -11.09 -14.42
N VAL A 456 -7.90 -11.82 -14.99
CA VAL A 456 -7.76 -12.34 -16.37
C VAL A 456 -8.19 -11.28 -17.36
N ASP A 457 -7.40 -11.08 -18.43
CA ASP A 457 -7.76 -10.15 -19.48
C ASP A 457 -9.01 -10.64 -20.24
N PRO A 458 -10.01 -9.78 -20.47
CA PRO A 458 -11.27 -10.21 -21.09
C PRO A 458 -11.14 -10.60 -22.56
N THR A 459 -10.05 -10.22 -23.22
CA THR A 459 -9.84 -10.46 -24.67
C THR A 459 -8.64 -11.36 -24.97
N ILE A 460 -7.69 -11.44 -24.05
CA ILE A 460 -6.45 -12.22 -24.20
C ILE A 460 -6.43 -13.27 -23.09
N HIS A 461 -6.64 -14.52 -23.43
CA HIS A 461 -6.99 -15.57 -22.48
C HIS A 461 -5.86 -15.95 -21.51
N ASN A 462 -4.58 -15.86 -21.96
CA ASN A 462 -3.40 -16.22 -21.16
C ASN A 462 -2.61 -14.98 -20.66
N LEU A 463 -3.28 -13.82 -20.58
CA LEU A 463 -2.75 -12.61 -19.96
C LEU A 463 -3.44 -12.38 -18.61
N VAL A 464 -2.68 -12.50 -17.54
CA VAL A 464 -3.16 -12.34 -16.16
C VAL A 464 -2.58 -11.08 -15.55
N ARG A 465 -3.41 -10.29 -14.87
CA ARG A 465 -2.99 -9.10 -14.11
C ARG A 465 -2.77 -9.47 -12.65
N THR A 466 -1.80 -8.79 -12.03
CA THR A 466 -1.50 -8.89 -10.60
C THR A 466 -1.23 -7.51 -10.00
N GLY A 467 -1.23 -7.41 -8.69
CA GLY A 467 -0.85 -6.19 -7.95
C GLY A 467 -1.99 -5.22 -7.67
N SER A 468 -1.64 -3.97 -7.36
CA SER A 468 -2.57 -2.96 -6.85
C SER A 468 -3.68 -2.54 -7.81
N GLY A 469 -3.46 -2.71 -9.11
CA GLY A 469 -4.42 -2.32 -10.16
C GLY A 469 -5.57 -3.30 -10.37
N THR A 470 -5.55 -4.48 -9.75
CA THR A 470 -6.57 -5.53 -9.83
C THR A 470 -7.04 -5.97 -8.43
N THR A 471 -7.73 -7.09 -8.32
CA THR A 471 -8.15 -7.66 -7.04
C THR A 471 -6.96 -8.32 -6.31
N PRO A 472 -6.95 -8.31 -4.95
CA PRO A 472 -7.88 -7.62 -4.05
C PRO A 472 -7.69 -6.11 -3.98
N GLY A 473 -6.51 -5.55 -4.30
CA GLY A 473 -6.28 -4.12 -4.37
C GLY A 473 -4.91 -3.65 -3.88
N VAL A 474 -4.85 -2.39 -3.42
CA VAL A 474 -3.62 -1.73 -2.98
C VAL A 474 -3.23 -2.12 -1.55
N GLY A 475 -1.93 -2.13 -1.26
CA GLY A 475 -1.32 -2.45 0.03
C GLY A 475 -0.44 -3.69 -0.05
N LEU A 476 0.66 -3.73 0.71
CA LEU A 476 1.64 -4.83 0.66
C LEU A 476 0.99 -6.22 0.88
N PRO A 477 0.15 -6.43 1.91
CA PRO A 477 -0.52 -7.72 2.07
C PRO A 477 -1.39 -8.08 0.87
N LEU A 478 -2.14 -7.12 0.35
CA LEU A 478 -3.10 -7.36 -0.73
C LEU A 478 -2.41 -7.65 -2.07
N VAL A 479 -1.28 -7.02 -2.36
CA VAL A 479 -0.54 -7.30 -3.60
C VAL A 479 0.16 -8.67 -3.56
N MET A 480 0.57 -9.15 -2.38
CA MET A 480 1.08 -10.52 -2.22
C MET A 480 -0.04 -11.56 -2.43
N VAL A 481 -1.22 -11.32 -1.87
CA VAL A 481 -2.42 -12.15 -2.13
C VAL A 481 -2.74 -12.14 -3.63
N SER A 482 -2.72 -10.95 -4.28
CA SER A 482 -2.92 -10.84 -5.74
C SER A 482 -1.91 -11.68 -6.51
N GLY A 483 -0.63 -11.66 -6.11
CA GLY A 483 0.44 -12.47 -6.71
C GLY A 483 0.14 -13.97 -6.64
N ARG A 484 -0.28 -14.46 -5.47
CA ARG A 484 -0.63 -15.86 -5.26
C ARG A 484 -1.86 -16.27 -6.09
N LEU A 485 -2.90 -15.44 -6.11
CA LEU A 485 -4.12 -15.71 -6.88
C LEU A 485 -3.85 -15.72 -8.40
N SER A 486 -3.03 -14.78 -8.89
CA SER A 486 -2.67 -14.72 -10.32
C SER A 486 -1.82 -15.89 -10.76
N ALA A 487 -0.92 -16.39 -9.91
CA ALA A 487 -0.16 -17.61 -10.19
C ALA A 487 -1.07 -18.83 -10.36
N GLY A 488 -2.07 -18.97 -9.48
CA GLY A 488 -3.10 -20.03 -9.60
C GLY A 488 -3.85 -19.95 -10.92
N LEU A 489 -4.33 -18.76 -11.28
CA LEU A 489 -5.03 -18.52 -12.54
C LEU A 489 -4.15 -18.83 -13.76
N ALA A 490 -2.89 -18.35 -13.77
CA ALA A 490 -1.97 -18.63 -14.88
C ALA A 490 -1.70 -20.13 -15.03
N LYS A 491 -1.52 -20.86 -13.91
CA LYS A 491 -1.34 -22.30 -13.94
C LYS A 491 -2.54 -23.05 -14.52
N ASP A 492 -3.76 -22.63 -14.18
CA ASP A 492 -4.98 -23.24 -14.72
C ASP A 492 -5.12 -23.01 -16.24
N LEU A 493 -4.62 -21.86 -16.73
CA LEU A 493 -4.59 -21.53 -18.17
C LEU A 493 -3.51 -22.29 -18.96
N LEU A 494 -2.52 -22.89 -18.29
CA LEU A 494 -1.44 -23.68 -18.90
C LEU A 494 -1.81 -25.19 -19.04
N ARG A 495 -2.95 -25.59 -18.53
CA ARG A 495 -3.51 -26.96 -18.64
C ARG A 495 -4.31 -27.12 -19.92
#